data_9f9f6738308f397031499b2d3bfd47ba
#
_entry.id   9f9f6738308f397031499b2d3bfd47ba
#
_cell.length_a   1.000
_cell.length_b   1.000
_cell.length_c   1.000
_cell.angle_alpha   90.00
_cell.angle_beta   90.00
_cell.angle_gamma   90.00
#
_symmetry.space_group_name_H-M   'P 1'
#
loop_
_entity.id
_entity.type
_entity.pdbx_description
1 polymer ?
#
loop_
_entity_poly.entity_id
_entity_poly.type
_entity_poly.pdbx_seq_one_letter_code
_entity_poly.pdbx_strand_id
1 'polypeptide(L)'
;MVNRIAVYAEGPTEWYAVYQLCSRNLMAHAEMIGKSDRNNIRNWLKSREEMRNLFVNQNGFPPCDGILLVFDQENDGTPLDTAREIFGDAFSFSSANAQDSLYRGQLENGTQVALHVATAPSPDGNRDFDGYILNLLDRLRDEAVNIWIQEIARDYLRNHFSTNNLTAMQIHELGRKEIPELMDGVPWNILRSKTLLYAYITALQADRSHVWFSEKIIKFSQPDVIREVFADLIAGWNLIAGGST
;
A
#
# COMPACT_ATOMS: atom_id res chain seq x y z
N MET A 1 -8.53 5.12 -26.78
CA MET A 1 -8.83 3.95 -25.92
C MET A 1 -8.28 4.25 -24.55
N VAL A 2 -8.95 3.82 -23.50
CA VAL A 2 -8.41 3.94 -22.12
C VAL A 2 -7.48 2.76 -21.90
N ASN A 3 -6.24 3.02 -21.46
CA ASN A 3 -5.28 1.96 -21.16
C ASN A 3 -5.80 1.07 -20.03
N ARG A 4 -5.58 -0.23 -20.15
CA ARG A 4 -5.99 -1.25 -19.18
C ARG A 4 -4.76 -1.73 -18.41
N ILE A 5 -4.77 -1.60 -17.07
CA ILE A 5 -3.64 -1.94 -16.22
C ILE A 5 -4.02 -3.10 -15.31
N ALA A 6 -3.25 -4.18 -15.39
CA ALA A 6 -3.30 -5.29 -14.44
C ALA A 6 -2.44 -4.95 -13.20
N VAL A 7 -2.99 -5.15 -12.01
CA VAL A 7 -2.29 -4.86 -10.74
C VAL A 7 -2.08 -6.15 -9.98
N TYR A 8 -0.83 -6.50 -9.75
CA TYR A 8 -0.45 -7.60 -8.86
C TYR A 8 0.24 -7.04 -7.62
N ALA A 9 -0.14 -7.54 -6.47
CA ALA A 9 0.37 -7.10 -5.18
C ALA A 9 0.77 -8.28 -4.31
N GLU A 10 1.71 -8.09 -3.39
CA GLU A 10 2.10 -9.10 -2.41
C GLU A 10 0.98 -9.35 -1.41
N GLY A 11 0.33 -8.27 -0.95
CA GLY A 11 -0.75 -8.32 0.02
C GLY A 11 -1.98 -7.48 -0.34
N PRO A 12 -3.06 -7.64 0.42
CA PRO A 12 -4.29 -6.91 0.17
C PRO A 12 -4.19 -5.41 0.48
N THR A 13 -3.30 -4.98 1.38
CA THR A 13 -3.10 -3.56 1.72
C THR A 13 -2.65 -2.78 0.49
N GLU A 14 -1.63 -3.28 -0.21
CA GLU A 14 -1.04 -2.72 -1.42
C GLU A 14 -2.09 -2.63 -2.54
N TRP A 15 -2.82 -3.71 -2.74
CA TRP A 15 -3.86 -3.77 -3.77
C TRP A 15 -4.97 -2.75 -3.52
N TYR A 16 -5.45 -2.66 -2.27
CA TYR A 16 -6.49 -1.68 -1.91
C TYR A 16 -5.96 -0.24 -1.97
N ALA A 17 -4.68 -0.01 -1.70
CA ALA A 17 -4.08 1.30 -1.87
C ALA A 17 -4.16 1.75 -3.33
N VAL A 18 -3.71 0.92 -4.27
CA VAL A 18 -3.83 1.23 -5.71
C VAL A 18 -5.30 1.48 -6.09
N TYR A 19 -6.22 0.63 -5.61
CA TYR A 19 -7.65 0.81 -5.84
C TYR A 19 -8.18 2.16 -5.33
N GLN A 20 -7.78 2.59 -4.14
CA GLN A 20 -8.19 3.88 -3.57
C GLN A 20 -7.57 5.06 -4.33
N LEU A 21 -6.31 4.97 -4.73
CA LEU A 21 -5.64 6.00 -5.53
C LEU A 21 -6.35 6.18 -6.89
N CYS A 22 -6.67 5.09 -7.58
CA CYS A 22 -7.47 5.11 -8.81
C CYS A 22 -8.85 5.72 -8.59
N SER A 23 -9.57 5.27 -7.56
CA SER A 23 -10.95 5.68 -7.27
C SER A 23 -11.05 7.17 -6.93
N ARG A 24 -9.98 7.76 -6.41
CA ARG A 24 -9.86 9.18 -6.05
C ARG A 24 -9.28 10.04 -7.18
N ASN A 25 -8.98 9.48 -8.34
CA ASN A 25 -8.33 10.16 -9.46
C ASN A 25 -6.99 10.83 -9.08
N LEU A 26 -6.20 10.14 -8.25
CA LEU A 26 -4.88 10.61 -7.82
C LEU A 26 -3.75 10.14 -8.75
N MET A 27 -4.07 9.30 -9.72
CA MET A 27 -3.18 8.74 -10.73
C MET A 27 -3.72 9.04 -12.15
N ALA A 28 -2.90 8.88 -13.18
CA ALA A 28 -3.32 9.04 -14.57
C ALA A 28 -4.52 8.13 -14.88
N HIS A 29 -5.41 8.61 -15.75
CA HIS A 29 -6.65 7.90 -16.08
C HIS A 29 -6.34 6.62 -16.86
N ALA A 30 -6.62 5.47 -16.22
CA ALA A 30 -6.55 4.14 -16.81
C ALA A 30 -7.56 3.21 -16.14
N GLU A 31 -7.93 2.13 -16.81
CA GLU A 31 -8.81 1.11 -16.27
C GLU A 31 -7.97 0.09 -15.46
N MET A 32 -8.19 0.00 -14.16
CA MET A 32 -7.61 -1.07 -13.33
C MET A 32 -8.37 -2.38 -13.55
N ILE A 33 -7.69 -3.40 -14.09
CA ILE A 33 -8.28 -4.73 -14.27
C ILE A 33 -8.51 -5.36 -12.89
N GLY A 34 -9.65 -6.02 -12.72
CA GLY A 34 -10.04 -6.63 -11.44
C GLY A 34 -10.69 -5.67 -10.44
N LYS A 35 -10.81 -4.38 -10.78
CA LYS A 35 -11.37 -3.34 -9.91
C LYS A 35 -12.78 -3.64 -9.39
N SER A 36 -13.61 -4.26 -10.20
CA SER A 36 -15.02 -4.56 -9.86
C SER A 36 -15.19 -5.84 -9.01
N ASP A 37 -14.14 -6.63 -8.87
CA ASP A 37 -14.22 -7.97 -8.28
C ASP A 37 -13.48 -8.04 -6.94
N ARG A 38 -14.04 -7.34 -5.94
CA ARG A 38 -13.52 -7.39 -4.56
C ARG A 38 -13.51 -8.79 -3.96
N ASN A 39 -14.36 -9.70 -4.44
CA ASN A 39 -14.44 -11.07 -3.94
C ASN A 39 -13.31 -11.95 -4.50
N ASN A 40 -12.70 -11.55 -5.61
CA ASN A 40 -11.64 -12.28 -6.30
C ASN A 40 -10.25 -11.62 -6.21
N ILE A 41 -10.06 -10.69 -5.27
CA ILE A 41 -8.75 -10.04 -5.05
C ILE A 41 -7.61 -11.06 -4.92
N ARG A 42 -7.87 -12.25 -4.36
CA ARG A 42 -6.88 -13.32 -4.22
C ARG A 42 -6.22 -13.74 -5.53
N ASN A 43 -6.90 -13.57 -6.68
CA ASN A 43 -6.32 -13.85 -7.98
C ASN A 43 -5.21 -12.85 -8.37
N TRP A 44 -5.17 -11.70 -7.74
CA TRP A 44 -4.23 -10.60 -7.96
C TRP A 44 -3.15 -10.51 -6.88
N LEU A 45 -3.27 -11.30 -5.81
CA LEU A 45 -2.22 -11.46 -4.82
C LEU A 45 -1.27 -12.55 -5.28
N LYS A 46 0.01 -12.24 -5.32
CA LYS A 46 1.06 -13.15 -5.78
C LYS A 46 2.27 -13.08 -4.88
N SER A 47 2.86 -14.23 -4.61
CA SER A 47 4.20 -14.28 -4.04
C SER A 47 5.25 -13.89 -5.11
N ARG A 48 6.47 -13.58 -4.67
CA ARG A 48 7.59 -13.27 -5.57
C ARG A 48 7.88 -14.44 -6.52
N GLU A 49 7.81 -15.68 -6.03
CA GLU A 49 7.99 -16.89 -6.84
C GLU A 49 6.89 -17.05 -7.90
N GLU A 50 5.63 -16.82 -7.55
CA GLU A 50 4.52 -16.86 -8.52
C GLU A 50 4.69 -15.81 -9.60
N MET A 51 5.14 -14.59 -9.23
CA MET A 51 5.43 -13.55 -10.21
C MET A 51 6.61 -13.93 -11.12
N ARG A 52 7.69 -14.47 -10.57
CA ARG A 52 8.82 -14.97 -11.37
C ARG A 52 8.35 -15.98 -12.42
N ASN A 53 7.49 -16.93 -12.02
CA ASN A 53 6.95 -17.95 -12.92
C ASN A 53 6.09 -17.34 -14.04
N LEU A 54 5.35 -16.25 -13.76
CA LEU A 54 4.62 -15.50 -14.79
C LEU A 54 5.55 -14.81 -15.78
N PHE A 55 6.67 -14.23 -15.33
CA PHE A 55 7.65 -13.58 -16.21
C PHE A 55 8.42 -14.59 -17.06
N VAL A 56 8.73 -15.76 -16.55
CA VAL A 56 9.36 -16.84 -17.34
C VAL A 56 8.43 -17.30 -18.49
N ASN A 57 7.13 -17.40 -18.22
CA ASN A 57 6.17 -17.90 -19.20
C ASN A 57 5.49 -16.82 -20.05
N GLN A 58 5.59 -15.54 -19.69
CA GLN A 58 5.00 -14.33 -20.26
C GLN A 58 3.54 -14.41 -20.78
N ASN A 59 3.06 -15.62 -21.09
CA ASN A 59 1.71 -15.88 -21.60
C ASN A 59 0.64 -15.97 -20.49
N GLY A 60 1.04 -15.87 -19.23
CA GLY A 60 0.13 -15.97 -18.08
C GLY A 60 -0.54 -14.65 -17.69
N PHE A 61 -0.14 -13.53 -18.31
CA PHE A 61 -0.73 -12.24 -18.03
C PHE A 61 -2.04 -12.03 -18.82
N PRO A 62 -3.06 -11.38 -18.24
CA PRO A 62 -4.27 -11.03 -18.95
C PRO A 62 -3.97 -10.02 -20.06
N PRO A 63 -4.79 -9.92 -21.10
CA PRO A 63 -4.67 -8.86 -22.11
C PRO A 63 -4.79 -7.47 -21.45
N CYS A 64 -3.69 -6.73 -21.44
CA CYS A 64 -3.58 -5.40 -20.83
C CYS A 64 -2.49 -4.58 -21.52
N ASP A 65 -2.54 -3.26 -21.34
CA ASP A 65 -1.57 -2.32 -21.89
C ASP A 65 -0.41 -2.09 -20.91
N GLY A 66 -0.66 -2.31 -19.62
CA GLY A 66 0.32 -2.16 -18.55
C GLY A 66 0.13 -3.14 -17.40
N ILE A 67 1.21 -3.42 -16.69
CA ILE A 67 1.24 -4.26 -15.49
C ILE A 67 1.91 -3.45 -14.38
N LEU A 68 1.20 -3.24 -13.27
CA LEU A 68 1.77 -2.68 -12.06
C LEU A 68 1.97 -3.79 -11.03
N LEU A 69 3.18 -3.88 -10.51
CA LEU A 69 3.56 -4.76 -9.42
C LEU A 69 3.82 -3.93 -8.17
N VAL A 70 3.33 -4.37 -7.01
CA VAL A 70 3.54 -3.69 -5.72
C VAL A 70 3.96 -4.73 -4.70
N PHE A 71 5.20 -4.65 -4.24
CA PHE A 71 5.82 -5.62 -3.34
C PHE A 71 6.61 -4.92 -2.23
N ASP A 72 6.69 -5.56 -1.08
CA ASP A 72 7.50 -5.08 0.04
C ASP A 72 8.98 -5.36 -0.20
N GLN A 73 9.87 -4.48 0.32
CA GLN A 73 11.31 -4.75 0.31
C GLN A 73 11.66 -5.84 1.32
N GLU A 74 10.98 -5.86 2.46
CA GLU A 74 11.31 -6.65 3.64
C GLU A 74 12.68 -6.29 4.26
N ASN A 75 13.07 -7.00 5.31
CA ASN A 75 14.29 -6.72 6.06
C ASN A 75 15.58 -7.18 5.35
N ASP A 76 15.47 -8.13 4.45
CA ASP A 76 16.61 -8.83 3.85
C ASP A 76 16.87 -8.36 2.42
N GLY A 77 17.76 -7.39 2.26
CA GLY A 77 18.23 -7.00 0.95
C GLY A 77 17.94 -5.56 0.54
N THR A 78 18.16 -5.27 -0.72
CA THR A 78 17.88 -3.98 -1.35
C THR A 78 16.62 -4.07 -2.23
N PRO A 79 16.02 -2.93 -2.61
CA PRO A 79 14.92 -2.95 -3.59
C PRO A 79 15.30 -3.64 -4.91
N LEU A 80 16.57 -3.56 -5.29
CA LEU A 80 17.11 -4.26 -6.48
C LEU A 80 17.08 -5.78 -6.31
N ASP A 81 17.35 -6.29 -5.10
CA ASP A 81 17.29 -7.74 -4.83
C ASP A 81 15.86 -8.23 -4.94
N THR A 82 14.88 -7.48 -4.38
CA THR A 82 13.45 -7.75 -4.57
C THR A 82 13.06 -7.76 -6.06
N ALA A 83 13.54 -6.78 -6.84
CA ALA A 83 13.26 -6.73 -8.27
C ALA A 83 13.84 -7.94 -9.01
N ARG A 84 15.06 -8.37 -8.66
CA ARG A 84 15.70 -9.58 -9.23
C ARG A 84 14.94 -10.86 -8.87
N GLU A 85 14.45 -10.97 -7.65
CA GLU A 85 13.64 -12.10 -7.23
C GLU A 85 12.34 -12.21 -8.03
N ILE A 86 11.67 -11.08 -8.29
CA ILE A 86 10.40 -11.03 -9.00
C ILE A 86 10.57 -11.25 -10.49
N PHE A 87 11.52 -10.56 -11.11
CA PHE A 87 11.70 -10.60 -12.56
C PHE A 87 12.52 -11.80 -13.03
N GLY A 88 13.44 -12.30 -12.18
CA GLY A 88 14.40 -13.32 -12.57
C GLY A 88 15.39 -12.85 -13.64
N ASP A 89 16.19 -13.77 -14.16
CA ASP A 89 17.23 -13.46 -15.16
C ASP A 89 16.65 -13.33 -16.58
N ALA A 90 15.45 -13.82 -16.81
CA ALA A 90 14.82 -13.86 -18.13
C ALA A 90 14.16 -12.54 -18.54
N PHE A 91 13.92 -11.63 -17.62
CA PHE A 91 13.23 -10.38 -17.88
C PHE A 91 14.16 -9.17 -17.71
N SER A 92 14.26 -8.35 -18.76
CA SER A 92 15.08 -7.14 -18.74
C SER A 92 14.34 -5.98 -18.07
N PHE A 93 14.94 -5.38 -17.06
CA PHE A 93 14.40 -4.24 -16.35
C PHE A 93 15.47 -3.20 -16.02
N SER A 94 15.06 -1.99 -15.69
CA SER A 94 15.93 -0.90 -15.25
C SER A 94 15.29 -0.10 -14.13
N SER A 95 16.09 0.53 -13.27
CA SER A 95 15.60 1.50 -12.30
C SER A 95 14.94 2.69 -13.03
N ALA A 96 13.83 3.17 -12.49
CA ALA A 96 13.07 4.27 -13.05
C ALA A 96 13.07 5.52 -12.15
N ASN A 97 13.64 5.44 -10.94
CA ASN A 97 13.83 6.57 -10.03
C ASN A 97 15.18 6.52 -9.31
N ALA A 98 15.58 7.65 -8.72
CA ALA A 98 16.87 7.78 -8.03
C ALA A 98 16.95 6.99 -6.70
N GLN A 99 15.80 6.64 -6.13
CA GLN A 99 15.70 5.91 -4.86
C GLN A 99 15.74 4.39 -5.05
N ASP A 100 15.83 3.91 -6.30
CA ASP A 100 15.76 2.49 -6.66
C ASP A 100 14.52 1.75 -6.10
N SER A 101 13.42 2.47 -5.85
CA SER A 101 12.15 1.91 -5.39
C SER A 101 11.16 1.64 -6.53
N LEU A 102 11.48 2.09 -7.74
CA LEU A 102 10.66 1.93 -8.94
C LEU A 102 11.50 1.34 -10.08
N TYR A 103 11.02 0.24 -10.65
CA TYR A 103 11.64 -0.44 -11.78
C TYR A 103 10.67 -0.51 -12.96
N ARG A 104 11.20 -0.51 -14.17
CA ARG A 104 10.43 -0.62 -15.41
C ARG A 104 11.01 -1.66 -16.34
N GLY A 105 10.14 -2.28 -17.11
CA GLY A 105 10.49 -3.20 -18.20
C GLY A 105 9.35 -3.30 -19.21
N GLN A 106 9.52 -4.17 -20.18
CA GLN A 106 8.52 -4.41 -21.22
C GLN A 106 8.49 -5.90 -21.56
N LEU A 107 7.29 -6.46 -21.66
CA LEU A 107 7.11 -7.83 -22.14
C LEU A 107 7.35 -7.88 -23.68
N GLU A 108 7.58 -9.08 -24.20
CA GLU A 108 7.82 -9.31 -25.64
C GLU A 108 6.66 -8.80 -26.52
N ASN A 109 5.43 -8.83 -26.03
CA ASN A 109 4.24 -8.34 -26.71
C ASN A 109 4.07 -6.80 -26.64
N GLY A 110 5.02 -6.07 -26.03
CA GLY A 110 4.98 -4.62 -25.89
C GLY A 110 4.30 -4.09 -24.63
N THR A 111 3.67 -4.94 -23.81
CA THR A 111 3.04 -4.53 -22.55
C THR A 111 4.06 -3.91 -21.59
N GLN A 112 3.80 -2.70 -21.11
CA GLN A 112 4.67 -2.00 -20.18
C GLN A 112 4.54 -2.59 -18.77
N VAL A 113 5.65 -2.70 -18.07
CA VAL A 113 5.71 -3.23 -16.70
C VAL A 113 6.34 -2.18 -15.79
N ALA A 114 5.71 -1.92 -14.66
CA ALA A 114 6.30 -1.16 -13.56
C ALA A 114 6.24 -2.00 -12.28
N LEU A 115 7.34 -2.02 -11.52
CA LEU A 115 7.42 -2.60 -10.19
C LEU A 115 7.72 -1.48 -9.19
N HIS A 116 6.82 -1.26 -8.27
CA HIS A 116 7.07 -0.45 -7.07
C HIS A 116 7.45 -1.39 -5.92
N VAL A 117 8.65 -1.19 -5.38
CA VAL A 117 9.12 -1.84 -4.16
C VAL A 117 8.86 -0.90 -2.99
N ALA A 118 8.05 -1.31 -2.04
CA ALA A 118 7.73 -0.50 -0.86
C ALA A 118 8.94 -0.43 0.06
N THR A 119 9.46 0.78 0.27
CA THR A 119 10.68 1.06 1.02
C THR A 119 10.45 1.93 2.25
N ALA A 120 9.20 2.19 2.62
CA ALA A 120 8.89 3.04 3.76
C ALA A 120 9.39 2.39 5.06
N PRO A 121 10.26 3.08 5.83
CA PRO A 121 10.79 2.51 7.05
C PRO A 121 9.70 2.42 8.12
N SER A 122 9.69 1.33 8.83
CA SER A 122 8.96 1.16 10.08
C SER A 122 9.89 1.31 11.27
N PRO A 123 9.35 1.50 12.49
CA PRO A 123 10.16 1.68 13.70
C PRO A 123 11.12 0.52 14.02
N ASP A 124 10.84 -0.68 13.56
CA ASP A 124 11.71 -1.86 13.71
C ASP A 124 12.76 -2.00 12.58
N GLY A 125 12.80 -1.02 11.68
CA GLY A 125 13.71 -1.02 10.53
C GLY A 125 13.22 -1.85 9.34
N ASN A 126 12.05 -2.50 9.46
CA ASN A 126 11.42 -3.14 8.31
C ASN A 126 11.04 -2.10 7.25
N ARG A 127 11.00 -2.51 6.00
CA ARG A 127 10.62 -1.67 4.86
C ARG A 127 9.48 -2.34 4.11
N ASP A 128 8.29 -1.88 4.41
CA ASP A 128 7.06 -2.47 3.93
C ASP A 128 6.01 -1.41 3.57
N PHE A 129 4.92 -1.86 3.00
CA PHE A 129 3.82 -0.99 2.61
C PHE A 129 3.08 -0.39 3.82
N ASP A 130 3.02 -1.12 4.92
CA ASP A 130 2.40 -0.63 6.15
C ASP A 130 3.15 0.59 6.71
N GLY A 131 4.46 0.73 6.44
CA GLY A 131 5.25 1.92 6.74
C GLY A 131 4.73 3.20 6.06
N TYR A 132 4.18 3.11 4.84
CA TYR A 132 3.50 4.25 4.20
C TYR A 132 2.25 4.66 4.95
N ILE A 133 1.49 3.71 5.46
CA ILE A 133 0.28 4.00 6.25
C ILE A 133 0.64 4.69 7.57
N LEU A 134 1.70 4.24 8.24
CA LEU A 134 2.23 4.91 9.44
C LEU A 134 2.71 6.33 9.11
N ASN A 135 3.37 6.54 7.98
CA ASN A 135 3.78 7.87 7.52
C ASN A 135 2.58 8.78 7.27
N LEU A 136 1.51 8.27 6.67
CA LEU A 136 0.25 9.02 6.55
C LEU A 136 -0.27 9.42 7.93
N LEU A 137 -0.33 8.49 8.88
CA LEU A 137 -0.79 8.76 10.24
C LEU A 137 0.07 9.82 10.93
N ASP A 138 1.38 9.79 10.76
CA ASP A 138 2.30 10.77 11.34
C ASP A 138 2.13 12.18 10.75
N ARG A 139 1.89 12.29 9.46
CA ARG A 139 1.66 13.57 8.77
C ARG A 139 0.31 14.19 9.06
N LEU A 140 -0.64 13.36 9.44
CA LEU A 140 -2.00 13.78 9.75
C LEU A 140 -2.14 14.40 11.17
N ARG A 141 -1.09 14.95 11.77
CA ARG A 141 -1.11 15.52 13.14
C ARG A 141 -1.93 16.81 13.30
N ASP A 142 -2.33 17.42 12.19
CA ASP A 142 -3.05 18.69 12.19
C ASP A 142 -4.58 18.54 12.28
N GLU A 143 -5.31 19.64 12.42
CA GLU A 143 -6.77 19.65 12.62
C GLU A 143 -7.57 18.82 11.61
N ALA A 144 -7.05 18.65 10.37
CA ALA A 144 -7.64 17.78 9.36
C ALA A 144 -7.67 16.30 9.78
N VAL A 145 -6.73 15.84 10.62
CA VAL A 145 -6.69 14.49 11.20
C VAL A 145 -7.92 14.20 12.02
N ASN A 146 -8.35 15.17 12.78
CA ASN A 146 -9.49 15.02 13.64
C ASN A 146 -10.76 14.63 12.88
N ILE A 147 -10.88 15.09 11.63
CA ILE A 147 -12.07 14.86 10.81
C ILE A 147 -12.16 13.38 10.40
N TRP A 148 -11.07 12.80 9.86
CA TRP A 148 -11.16 11.43 9.38
C TRP A 148 -11.12 10.39 10.50
N ILE A 149 -10.39 10.62 11.61
CA ILE A 149 -10.49 9.76 12.79
C ILE A 149 -11.93 9.81 13.34
N GLN A 150 -12.54 10.99 13.40
CA GLN A 150 -13.93 11.13 13.79
C GLN A 150 -14.87 10.42 12.83
N GLU A 151 -14.62 10.45 11.53
CA GLU A 151 -15.44 9.71 10.54
C GLU A 151 -15.28 8.20 10.69
N ILE A 152 -14.05 7.69 10.85
CA ILE A 152 -13.82 6.27 11.13
C ILE A 152 -14.45 5.87 12.47
N ALA A 153 -14.21 6.62 13.53
CA ALA A 153 -14.78 6.38 14.83
C ALA A 153 -16.30 6.55 14.83
N ARG A 154 -16.82 7.56 14.11
CA ARG A 154 -18.27 7.81 14.00
C ARG A 154 -18.99 6.66 13.32
N ASP A 155 -18.46 6.15 12.21
CA ASP A 155 -19.05 5.01 11.50
C ASP A 155 -19.04 3.73 12.35
N TYR A 156 -17.99 3.53 13.11
CA TYR A 156 -17.81 2.34 13.93
C TYR A 156 -18.54 2.47 15.29
N LEU A 157 -18.37 3.60 15.99
CA LEU A 157 -18.94 3.83 17.32
C LEU A 157 -20.47 4.01 17.27
N ARG A 158 -21.03 4.50 16.17
CA ARG A 158 -22.51 4.54 15.99
C ARG A 158 -23.17 3.18 16.13
N ASN A 159 -22.47 2.12 15.76
CA ASN A 159 -23.05 0.79 15.66
C ASN A 159 -22.69 -0.13 16.83
N HIS A 160 -21.67 0.20 17.64
CA HIS A 160 -21.14 -0.76 18.61
C HIS A 160 -20.87 -0.25 20.03
N PHE A 161 -20.70 1.06 20.27
CA PHE A 161 -20.31 1.55 21.61
C PHE A 161 -20.87 2.93 21.94
N SER A 162 -21.81 2.98 22.89
CA SER A 162 -22.41 4.21 23.40
C SER A 162 -21.59 4.91 24.52
N THR A 163 -20.40 4.43 24.85
CA THR A 163 -19.72 4.79 26.10
C THR A 163 -18.32 5.40 25.96
N ASN A 164 -17.79 5.57 24.76
CA ASN A 164 -16.44 6.11 24.59
C ASN A 164 -16.47 7.64 24.49
N ASN A 165 -16.08 8.30 25.59
CA ASN A 165 -15.93 9.75 25.66
C ASN A 165 -14.57 10.25 25.15
N LEU A 166 -13.76 9.39 24.49
CA LEU A 166 -12.47 9.77 23.97
C LEU A 166 -12.60 10.65 22.73
N THR A 167 -11.83 11.71 22.68
CA THR A 167 -11.68 12.53 21.49
C THR A 167 -10.83 11.84 20.45
N ALA A 168 -10.92 12.25 19.19
CA ALA A 168 -10.08 11.73 18.11
C ALA A 168 -8.57 11.86 18.43
N MET A 169 -8.14 12.96 19.05
CA MET A 169 -6.76 13.15 19.50
C MET A 169 -6.35 12.13 20.58
N GLN A 170 -7.20 11.87 21.55
CA GLN A 170 -6.92 10.85 22.56
C GLN A 170 -6.80 9.45 21.96
N ILE A 171 -7.64 9.11 21.00
CA ILE A 171 -7.54 7.83 20.26
C ILE A 171 -6.22 7.76 19.48
N HIS A 172 -5.83 8.87 18.84
CA HIS A 172 -4.57 8.95 18.11
C HIS A 172 -3.36 8.77 19.03
N GLU A 173 -3.32 9.48 20.16
CA GLU A 173 -2.24 9.35 21.15
C GLU A 173 -2.18 7.95 21.79
N LEU A 174 -3.33 7.34 22.08
CA LEU A 174 -3.38 5.96 22.56
C LEU A 174 -2.76 4.99 21.56
N GLY A 175 -3.16 5.05 20.29
CA GLY A 175 -2.69 4.15 19.24
C GLY A 175 -1.23 4.37 18.89
N ARG A 176 -0.77 5.63 18.90
CA ARG A 176 0.56 6.01 18.47
C ARG A 176 1.62 5.82 19.55
N LYS A 177 1.31 6.14 20.79
CA LYS A 177 2.27 6.27 21.88
C LYS A 177 1.97 5.37 23.05
N GLU A 178 0.83 5.52 23.68
CA GLU A 178 0.57 4.88 24.95
C GLU A 178 0.50 3.35 24.86
N ILE A 179 -0.20 2.81 23.84
CA ILE A 179 -0.27 1.36 23.65
C ILE A 179 1.10 0.79 23.24
N PRO A 180 1.83 1.34 22.26
CA PRO A 180 3.19 0.91 21.96
C PRO A 180 4.15 0.99 23.15
N GLU A 181 4.12 2.07 23.95
CA GLU A 181 4.95 2.20 25.16
C GLU A 181 4.61 1.15 26.23
N LEU A 182 3.35 0.85 26.43
CA LEU A 182 2.93 -0.23 27.34
C LEU A 182 3.40 -1.60 26.88
N MET A 183 3.54 -1.79 25.57
CA MET A 183 3.97 -3.04 24.95
C MET A 183 5.50 -3.18 24.90
N ASP A 184 6.25 -2.09 25.01
CA ASP A 184 7.73 -2.06 24.91
C ASP A 184 8.42 -2.87 26.05
N GLY A 185 7.76 -3.09 27.18
CA GLY A 185 8.22 -3.94 28.26
C GLY A 185 8.02 -5.45 28.05
N VAL A 186 7.42 -5.87 26.95
CA VAL A 186 7.15 -7.28 26.65
C VAL A 186 8.26 -7.82 25.75
N PRO A 187 8.85 -9.02 26.01
CA PRO A 187 10.02 -9.54 25.29
C PRO A 187 9.71 -10.02 23.86
N TRP A 188 8.74 -9.44 23.21
CA TRP A 188 8.36 -9.75 21.83
C TRP A 188 8.75 -8.55 20.96
N ASN A 189 9.26 -8.82 19.80
CA ASN A 189 9.55 -7.77 18.82
C ASN A 189 8.23 -7.24 18.23
N ILE A 190 7.60 -6.31 18.94
CA ILE A 190 6.24 -5.83 18.66
C ILE A 190 6.25 -4.64 17.68
N LEU A 191 7.43 -4.09 17.38
CA LEU A 191 7.58 -2.85 16.63
C LEU A 191 7.47 -3.00 15.11
N ARG A 192 6.84 -4.06 14.61
CA ARG A 192 6.51 -4.16 13.19
C ARG A 192 5.41 -3.17 12.84
N SER A 193 5.47 -2.57 11.65
CA SER A 193 4.48 -1.62 11.14
C SER A 193 3.05 -2.09 11.37
N LYS A 194 2.79 -3.35 11.07
CA LYS A 194 1.48 -3.98 11.23
C LYS A 194 1.00 -3.98 12.70
N THR A 195 1.90 -4.20 13.66
CA THR A 195 1.55 -4.16 15.08
C THR A 195 1.17 -2.76 15.54
N LEU A 196 1.85 -1.73 15.04
CA LEU A 196 1.48 -0.35 15.31
C LEU A 196 0.11 0.01 14.72
N LEU A 197 -0.20 -0.47 13.51
CA LEU A 197 -1.54 -0.30 12.94
C LEU A 197 -2.60 -0.98 13.80
N TYR A 198 -2.31 -2.17 14.36
CA TYR A 198 -3.22 -2.83 15.31
C TYR A 198 -3.35 -2.06 16.63
N ALA A 199 -2.34 -1.32 17.08
CA ALA A 199 -2.47 -0.44 18.25
C ALA A 199 -3.55 0.64 18.01
N TYR A 200 -3.57 1.26 16.82
CA TYR A 200 -4.64 2.19 16.44
C TYR A 200 -6.02 1.53 16.38
N ILE A 201 -6.10 0.33 15.81
CA ILE A 201 -7.35 -0.43 15.73
C ILE A 201 -7.86 -0.76 17.12
N THR A 202 -6.97 -1.13 18.04
CA THR A 202 -7.29 -1.39 19.44
C THR A 202 -7.77 -0.13 20.16
N ALA A 203 -7.11 1.01 19.95
CA ALA A 203 -7.54 2.30 20.48
C ALA A 203 -8.94 2.71 20.00
N LEU A 204 -9.28 2.36 18.75
CA LEU A 204 -10.62 2.54 18.20
C LEU A 204 -11.63 1.50 18.72
N GLN A 205 -11.19 0.49 19.46
CA GLN A 205 -12.01 -0.66 19.88
C GLN A 205 -12.68 -1.38 18.68
N ALA A 206 -12.01 -1.38 17.54
CA ALA A 206 -12.56 -1.92 16.31
C ALA A 206 -12.18 -3.40 16.15
N ASP A 207 -13.17 -4.25 15.89
CA ASP A 207 -12.96 -5.63 15.45
C ASP A 207 -12.77 -5.65 13.92
N ARG A 208 -11.59 -5.19 13.46
CA ARG A 208 -11.26 -5.04 12.05
C ARG A 208 -9.79 -5.37 11.78
N SER A 209 -9.48 -5.68 10.52
CA SER A 209 -8.11 -5.93 10.10
C SER A 209 -7.32 -4.64 9.85
N HIS A 210 -5.98 -4.72 9.90
CA HIS A 210 -5.10 -3.63 9.47
C HIS A 210 -5.37 -3.21 8.01
N VAL A 211 -5.72 -4.13 7.14
CA VAL A 211 -6.10 -3.86 5.74
C VAL A 211 -7.30 -2.91 5.65
N TRP A 212 -8.35 -3.18 6.43
CA TRP A 212 -9.50 -2.29 6.50
C TRP A 212 -9.13 -0.91 7.02
N PHE A 213 -8.29 -0.87 8.05
CA PHE A 213 -7.82 0.39 8.62
C PHE A 213 -7.02 1.20 7.60
N SER A 214 -6.06 0.57 6.93
CA SER A 214 -5.23 1.18 5.89
C SER A 214 -6.07 1.72 4.73
N GLU A 215 -7.08 0.95 4.26
CA GLU A 215 -8.02 1.43 3.23
C GLU A 215 -8.73 2.72 3.68
N LYS A 216 -9.18 2.78 4.93
CA LYS A 216 -9.85 3.96 5.48
C LYS A 216 -8.92 5.16 5.60
N ILE A 217 -7.68 4.95 6.09
CA ILE A 217 -6.67 5.99 6.16
C ILE A 217 -6.46 6.63 4.79
N ILE A 218 -6.18 5.84 3.76
CA ILE A 218 -5.97 6.34 2.40
C ILE A 218 -7.24 7.05 1.89
N LYS A 219 -8.42 6.49 2.14
CA LYS A 219 -9.68 7.07 1.68
C LYS A 219 -9.94 8.48 2.24
N PHE A 220 -9.59 8.72 3.50
CA PHE A 220 -9.91 9.97 4.19
C PHE A 220 -8.75 10.96 4.28
N SER A 221 -7.52 10.55 3.95
CA SER A 221 -6.35 11.43 3.94
C SER A 221 -6.45 12.52 2.86
N GLN A 222 -5.80 13.66 3.09
CA GLN A 222 -5.75 14.77 2.13
C GLN A 222 -5.03 14.35 0.85
N PRO A 223 -5.51 14.75 -0.34
CA PRO A 223 -4.91 14.36 -1.62
C PRO A 223 -3.43 14.69 -1.74
N ASP A 224 -3.00 15.85 -1.24
CA ASP A 224 -1.61 16.29 -1.34
C ASP A 224 -0.68 15.45 -0.47
N VAL A 225 -1.10 15.12 0.76
CA VAL A 225 -0.37 14.23 1.64
C VAL A 225 -0.23 12.83 1.03
N ILE A 226 -1.30 12.33 0.40
CA ILE A 226 -1.26 11.03 -0.30
C ILE A 226 -0.28 11.09 -1.47
N ARG A 227 -0.29 12.15 -2.29
CA ARG A 227 0.62 12.29 -3.42
C ARG A 227 2.08 12.30 -2.98
N GLU A 228 2.39 12.89 -1.84
CA GLU A 228 3.73 12.87 -1.29
C GLU A 228 4.13 11.48 -0.79
N VAL A 229 3.28 10.83 -0.01
CA VAL A 229 3.59 9.53 0.60
C VAL A 229 3.69 8.42 -0.44
N PHE A 230 2.81 8.41 -1.44
CA PHE A 230 2.77 7.39 -2.50
C PHE A 230 3.37 7.89 -3.83
N ALA A 231 4.29 8.85 -3.79
CA ALA A 231 4.83 9.48 -5.00
C ALA A 231 5.38 8.46 -6.00
N ASP A 232 6.20 7.49 -5.54
CA ASP A 232 6.81 6.48 -6.40
C ASP A 232 5.79 5.47 -6.95
N LEU A 233 4.79 5.08 -6.15
CA LEU A 233 3.70 4.22 -6.61
C LEU A 233 2.87 4.93 -7.69
N ILE A 234 2.56 6.21 -7.49
CA ILE A 234 1.85 7.05 -8.47
C ILE A 234 2.68 7.22 -9.74
N ALA A 235 3.99 7.44 -9.60
CA ALA A 235 4.89 7.53 -10.75
C ALA A 235 4.92 6.21 -11.54
N GLY A 236 4.97 5.07 -10.86
CA GLY A 236 4.91 3.75 -11.51
C GLY A 236 3.63 3.54 -12.31
N TRP A 237 2.48 3.90 -11.75
CA TRP A 237 1.22 3.86 -12.49
C TRP A 237 1.24 4.78 -13.70
N ASN A 238 1.65 6.03 -13.53
CA ASN A 238 1.65 7.03 -14.60
C ASN A 238 2.58 6.62 -15.75
N LEU A 239 3.70 5.97 -15.44
CA LEU A 239 4.65 5.46 -16.42
C LEU A 239 3.99 4.47 -17.41
N ILE A 240 3.15 3.55 -16.90
CA ILE A 240 2.49 2.51 -17.70
C ILE A 240 1.13 2.93 -18.25
N ALA A 241 0.52 3.96 -17.65
CA ALA A 241 -0.74 4.54 -18.14
C ALA A 241 -0.55 5.46 -19.37
N GLY A 242 0.70 5.71 -19.80
CA GLY A 242 1.00 6.62 -20.89
C GLY A 242 0.85 8.09 -20.52
N GLY A 243 0.82 8.40 -19.23
CA GLY A 243 0.84 9.77 -18.74
C GLY A 243 2.24 10.37 -18.91
N SER A 244 2.35 11.47 -19.65
CA SER A 244 3.56 12.29 -19.62
C SER A 244 3.76 12.80 -18.19
N THR A 245 4.93 12.53 -17.62
CA THR A 245 5.39 13.13 -16.36
C THR A 245 5.59 14.61 -16.50
#